data_b1fc8f12fe6c92536291709ad000ca5c
#
_entry.id   b1fc8f12fe6c92536291709ad000ca5c
#
_cell.length_a   1.000
_cell.length_b   1.000
_cell.length_c   1.000
_cell.angle_alpha   90.00
_cell.angle_beta   90.00
_cell.angle_gamma   90.00
#
_symmetry.space_group_name_H-M   'P 1'
#
loop_
_entity.id
_entity.type
_entity.pdbx_description
1 polymer ?
#
loop_
_entity_poly.entity_id
_entity_poly.type
_entity_poly.pdbx_seq_one_letter_code
_entity_poly.pdbx_strand_id
1 'polypeptide(L)'
;MRIAGRLAAGAVVALMVAGMIVAGGSNALAASSRSAGSQPAGNRPVGVRSPWAELANEVTGRDIWSRSSVTERPMGSITKVMTAYVVIEAGHLNRMITVPSGITDYDADGASTAGLRPGEKLTALQLLYAMLLPSGCDAAYTLATAYGAGGSRAAFIAQMNAAARKFGLTKTHFSDFSGLPYPGAYTTYSTARDLVSLGRDVMRLPLFRRIATTRTYRIAATNSHGAHLWKNVNPLLGHFPGVTGIKTGFTAAAGDCLLFAATRGRKELIGVVLDSSSSVNGLDAAASDATAMLNWGFSR
;
A
#
# COMPACT_ATOMS: atom_id res chain seq x y z
N MET A 1 38.68 -19.66 -5.85
CA MET A 1 39.69 -18.73 -5.30
C MET A 1 39.03 -17.92 -4.21
N ARG A 2 39.30 -18.27 -2.95
CA ARG A 2 38.71 -17.63 -1.76
C ARG A 2 39.44 -16.33 -1.48
N ILE A 3 38.74 -15.21 -1.25
CA ILE A 3 39.31 -14.03 -0.63
C ILE A 3 38.46 -13.66 0.58
N ALA A 4 39.05 -13.90 1.75
CA ALA A 4 38.53 -13.41 3.03
C ALA A 4 39.12 -12.02 3.28
N GLY A 5 38.31 -11.10 3.77
CA GLY A 5 38.69 -9.73 4.13
C GLY A 5 37.96 -9.23 5.37
N ARG A 6 38.58 -9.38 6.44
CA ARG A 6 38.80 -8.74 7.74
C ARG A 6 37.82 -7.63 8.18
N LEU A 7 37.26 -7.90 9.35
CA LEU A 7 36.73 -6.96 10.34
C LEU A 7 37.79 -5.96 10.82
N ALA A 8 37.47 -4.69 10.91
CA ALA A 8 38.21 -3.70 11.68
C ALA A 8 37.25 -3.02 12.67
N ALA A 9 37.48 -3.26 13.94
CA ALA A 9 36.94 -2.55 15.07
C ALA A 9 37.66 -1.20 15.22
N GLY A 10 36.94 -0.12 15.34
CA GLY A 10 37.47 1.23 15.62
C GLY A 10 36.84 1.81 16.86
N ALA A 11 37.68 2.18 17.79
CA ALA A 11 37.45 2.55 19.18
C ALA A 11 36.74 3.92 19.34
N VAL A 12 35.96 3.99 20.41
CA VAL A 12 35.36 5.18 21.03
C VAL A 12 36.48 6.06 21.63
N VAL A 13 36.47 7.34 21.28
CA VAL A 13 37.17 8.39 22.02
C VAL A 13 36.16 9.39 22.55
N ALA A 14 35.96 9.40 23.85
CA ALA A 14 35.26 10.43 24.57
C ALA A 14 36.18 11.63 24.79
N LEU A 15 35.74 12.82 24.40
CA LEU A 15 36.38 14.07 24.79
C LEU A 15 35.40 14.93 25.59
N MET A 16 35.64 15.05 26.89
CA MET A 16 35.05 16.07 27.75
C MET A 16 35.76 17.39 27.51
N VAL A 17 35.03 18.47 27.29
CA VAL A 17 35.50 19.83 27.48
C VAL A 17 34.44 20.60 28.30
N ALA A 18 34.88 21.05 29.44
CA ALA A 18 34.10 21.87 30.36
C ALA A 18 34.26 23.38 30.04
N GLY A 19 33.19 24.14 30.22
CA GLY A 19 33.26 25.51 30.72
C GLY A 19 33.19 26.64 29.72
N MET A 20 32.10 27.41 29.69
CA MET A 20 32.05 28.79 30.18
C MET A 20 30.64 29.36 29.98
N ILE A 21 30.08 29.86 31.06
CA ILE A 21 28.83 30.62 31.13
C ILE A 21 29.13 32.04 30.68
N VAL A 22 28.44 32.52 29.64
CA VAL A 22 28.30 33.94 29.35
C VAL A 22 26.81 34.27 29.30
N ALA A 23 26.36 35.03 30.29
CA ALA A 23 25.03 35.61 30.31
C ALA A 23 24.96 36.79 29.31
N GLY A 24 24.13 36.66 28.31
CA GLY A 24 23.77 37.70 27.36
C GLY A 24 22.28 37.64 27.07
N GLY A 25 21.50 38.54 27.64
CA GLY A 25 20.09 38.68 27.38
C GLY A 25 19.84 39.10 25.93
N SER A 26 18.97 38.42 25.26
CA SER A 26 18.41 38.83 23.97
C SER A 26 16.98 38.34 23.83
N ASN A 27 16.12 39.26 23.47
CA ASN A 27 14.70 39.09 23.22
C ASN A 27 14.38 37.88 22.37
N ALA A 28 13.78 36.86 22.96
CA ALA A 28 13.19 35.75 22.22
C ALA A 28 11.85 36.22 21.64
N LEU A 29 11.82 36.46 20.36
CA LEU A 29 10.60 36.43 19.54
C LEU A 29 9.96 35.07 19.72
N ALA A 30 8.84 35.00 20.43
CA ALA A 30 8.05 33.82 20.59
C ALA A 30 7.51 33.40 19.20
N ALA A 31 8.22 32.48 18.57
CA ALA A 31 7.65 31.70 17.46
C ALA A 31 6.53 30.85 18.08
N SER A 32 5.28 31.27 17.86
CA SER A 32 4.11 30.48 18.21
C SER A 32 4.18 29.16 17.48
N SER A 33 4.67 28.12 18.12
CA SER A 33 4.43 26.75 17.73
C SER A 33 2.91 26.55 17.75
N ARG A 34 2.28 26.57 16.57
CA ARG A 34 0.91 26.06 16.43
C ARG A 34 0.97 24.60 16.83
N SER A 35 0.67 24.33 18.08
CA SER A 35 0.36 22.99 18.57
C SER A 35 -0.70 22.40 17.63
N ALA A 36 -0.43 21.21 17.10
CA ALA A 36 -1.44 20.43 16.40
C ALA A 36 -2.65 20.35 17.35
N GLY A 37 -3.71 21.08 17.02
CA GLY A 37 -4.89 21.22 17.86
C GLY A 37 -5.44 19.82 18.13
N SER A 38 -5.43 19.40 19.40
CA SER A 38 -6.11 18.21 19.85
C SER A 38 -7.61 18.41 19.64
N GLN A 39 -8.18 17.69 18.66
CA GLN A 39 -9.63 17.69 18.46
C GLN A 39 -10.34 17.22 19.75
N PRO A 40 -11.52 17.78 20.10
CA PRO A 40 -12.29 17.32 21.25
C PRO A 40 -12.52 15.81 21.21
N ALA A 41 -12.44 15.13 22.36
CA ALA A 41 -12.49 13.65 22.46
C ALA A 41 -13.71 12.99 21.79
N GLY A 42 -14.83 13.72 21.63
CA GLY A 42 -16.04 13.25 20.89
C GLY A 42 -15.96 13.37 19.38
N ASN A 43 -14.95 14.02 18.80
CA ASN A 43 -14.87 14.33 17.39
C ASN A 43 -13.76 13.55 16.63
N ARG A 44 -13.31 12.44 17.18
CA ARG A 44 -12.29 11.56 16.58
C ARG A 44 -12.58 10.09 16.86
N PRO A 45 -12.16 9.16 15.97
CA PRO A 45 -12.23 7.74 16.27
C PRO A 45 -11.29 7.38 17.44
N VAL A 46 -11.81 6.60 18.41
CA VAL A 46 -11.05 6.12 19.57
C VAL A 46 -10.37 4.81 19.23
N GLY A 47 -9.15 4.59 19.72
CA GLY A 47 -8.43 3.33 19.56
C GLY A 47 -7.61 3.21 18.29
N VAL A 48 -7.60 4.22 17.40
CA VAL A 48 -6.74 4.23 16.22
C VAL A 48 -5.29 4.49 16.63
N ARG A 49 -4.41 3.54 16.38
CA ARG A 49 -2.97 3.60 16.69
C ARG A 49 -2.15 4.18 15.55
N SER A 50 -2.56 3.92 14.30
CA SER A 50 -1.88 4.42 13.11
C SER A 50 -1.54 5.90 13.24
N PRO A 51 -0.26 6.29 13.06
CA PRO A 51 0.15 7.70 13.11
C PRO A 51 -0.22 8.49 11.85
N TRP A 52 -0.52 7.79 10.76
CA TRP A 52 -0.88 8.40 9.46
C TRP A 52 -2.15 7.76 8.92
N ALA A 53 -3.25 8.52 8.96
CA ALA A 53 -4.55 7.99 8.58
C ALA A 53 -5.44 9.06 7.97
N GLU A 54 -6.40 8.63 7.14
CA GLU A 54 -7.48 9.47 6.62
C GLU A 54 -8.75 8.65 6.45
N LEU A 55 -9.89 9.25 6.78
CA LEU A 55 -11.24 8.74 6.51
C LEU A 55 -12.01 9.82 5.78
N ALA A 56 -12.57 9.47 4.64
CA ALA A 56 -13.34 10.38 3.79
C ALA A 56 -14.66 9.75 3.34
N ASN A 57 -15.57 10.57 2.86
CA ASN A 57 -16.71 10.12 2.10
C ASN A 57 -16.24 9.63 0.72
N GLU A 58 -16.53 8.38 0.36
CA GLU A 58 -16.05 7.78 -0.88
C GLU A 58 -16.57 8.51 -2.13
N VAL A 59 -17.83 8.95 -2.11
CA VAL A 59 -18.46 9.62 -3.25
C VAL A 59 -17.93 11.04 -3.47
N THR A 60 -17.93 11.84 -2.41
CA THR A 60 -17.61 13.28 -2.51
C THR A 60 -16.13 13.58 -2.33
N GLY A 61 -15.38 12.70 -1.68
CA GLY A 61 -13.99 12.91 -1.28
C GLY A 61 -13.80 13.85 -0.09
N ARG A 62 -14.91 14.28 0.54
CA ARG A 62 -14.81 15.15 1.71
C ARG A 62 -14.14 14.41 2.85
N ASP A 63 -13.06 14.97 3.35
CA ASP A 63 -12.38 14.52 4.57
C ASP A 63 -13.37 14.55 5.75
N ILE A 64 -13.48 13.45 6.47
CA ILE A 64 -14.28 13.30 7.68
C ILE A 64 -13.38 13.35 8.91
N TRP A 65 -12.21 12.73 8.82
CA TRP A 65 -11.18 12.75 9.83
C TRP A 65 -9.83 12.38 9.26
N SER A 66 -8.79 13.05 9.73
CA SER A 66 -7.42 12.73 9.33
C SER A 66 -6.41 12.91 10.44
N ARG A 67 -5.30 12.21 10.36
CA ARG A 67 -4.12 12.31 11.22
C ARG A 67 -2.88 12.28 10.35
N SER A 68 -2.09 13.37 10.36
CA SER A 68 -0.83 13.50 9.60
C SER A 68 -0.94 12.99 8.15
N SER A 69 -2.12 13.21 7.51
CA SER A 69 -2.50 12.57 6.25
C SER A 69 -1.71 13.02 5.03
N VAL A 70 -0.86 14.03 5.17
CA VAL A 70 -0.01 14.58 4.07
C VAL A 70 1.48 14.23 4.21
N THR A 71 1.82 13.37 5.17
CA THR A 71 3.19 12.88 5.38
C THR A 71 3.47 11.71 4.44
N GLU A 72 4.56 11.80 3.69
CA GLU A 72 5.02 10.75 2.78
C GLU A 72 5.50 9.52 3.55
N ARG A 73 4.96 8.35 3.21
CA ARG A 73 5.29 7.08 3.85
C ARG A 73 5.34 5.93 2.85
N PRO A 74 6.18 4.93 3.07
CA PRO A 74 6.04 3.66 2.37
C PRO A 74 4.65 3.08 2.63
N MET A 75 4.08 2.38 1.63
CA MET A 75 2.70 1.88 1.70
C MET A 75 2.60 0.37 1.45
N GLY A 76 3.75 -0.29 1.27
CA GLY A 76 3.78 -1.72 0.94
C GLY A 76 2.90 -2.05 -0.27
N SER A 77 2.26 -3.20 -0.22
CA SER A 77 1.44 -3.71 -1.33
C SER A 77 0.18 -2.90 -1.66
N ILE A 78 -0.14 -1.79 -0.97
CA ILE A 78 -1.16 -0.84 -1.45
C ILE A 78 -0.75 -0.29 -2.83
N THR A 79 0.53 -0.24 -3.14
CA THR A 79 1.10 0.04 -4.48
C THR A 79 0.39 -0.70 -5.62
N LYS A 80 -0.03 -1.95 -5.39
CA LYS A 80 -0.69 -2.80 -6.40
C LYS A 80 -2.05 -2.27 -6.86
N VAL A 81 -2.63 -1.30 -6.13
CA VAL A 81 -3.83 -0.58 -6.58
C VAL A 81 -3.54 0.23 -7.84
N MET A 82 -2.40 0.94 -7.89
CA MET A 82 -1.97 1.67 -9.08
C MET A 82 -1.57 0.72 -10.21
N THR A 83 -0.88 -0.38 -9.89
CA THR A 83 -0.56 -1.43 -10.87
C THR A 83 -1.82 -1.98 -11.53
N ALA A 84 -2.85 -2.29 -10.73
CA ALA A 84 -4.13 -2.77 -11.25
C ALA A 84 -4.82 -1.71 -12.13
N TYR A 85 -4.80 -0.44 -11.71
CA TYR A 85 -5.35 0.66 -12.50
C TYR A 85 -4.70 0.73 -13.89
N VAL A 86 -3.37 0.75 -13.97
CA VAL A 86 -2.64 0.83 -15.24
C VAL A 86 -2.99 -0.34 -16.17
N VAL A 87 -3.07 -1.55 -15.61
CA VAL A 87 -3.43 -2.76 -16.39
C VAL A 87 -4.88 -2.71 -16.88
N ILE A 88 -5.83 -2.29 -16.02
CA ILE A 88 -7.25 -2.21 -16.39
C ILE A 88 -7.48 -1.15 -17.46
N GLU A 89 -6.87 0.02 -17.34
CA GLU A 89 -6.97 1.11 -18.34
C GLU A 89 -6.33 0.72 -19.69
N ALA A 90 -5.23 -0.03 -19.67
CA ALA A 90 -4.62 -0.53 -20.90
C ALA A 90 -5.48 -1.58 -21.62
N GLY A 91 -6.42 -2.21 -20.92
CA GLY A 91 -7.35 -3.19 -21.50
C GLY A 91 -6.71 -4.53 -21.88
N HIS A 92 -7.24 -5.18 -22.90
CA HIS A 92 -6.78 -6.49 -23.38
C HIS A 92 -6.72 -7.59 -22.29
N LEU A 93 -7.69 -7.58 -21.37
CA LEU A 93 -7.66 -8.39 -20.15
C LEU A 93 -7.81 -9.90 -20.40
N ASN A 94 -8.27 -10.29 -21.59
CA ASN A 94 -8.38 -11.70 -22.01
C ASN A 94 -7.11 -12.22 -22.68
N ARG A 95 -6.10 -11.37 -22.94
CA ARG A 95 -4.85 -11.83 -23.56
C ARG A 95 -4.12 -12.78 -22.62
N MET A 96 -3.57 -13.85 -23.19
CA MET A 96 -2.72 -14.80 -22.47
C MET A 96 -1.33 -14.21 -22.26
N ILE A 97 -0.83 -14.29 -21.04
CA ILE A 97 0.49 -13.80 -20.64
C ILE A 97 1.27 -14.98 -20.08
N THR A 98 2.48 -15.18 -20.59
CA THR A 98 3.39 -16.18 -20.05
C THR A 98 4.09 -15.62 -18.80
N VAL A 99 4.05 -16.38 -17.73
CA VAL A 99 4.73 -16.07 -16.46
C VAL A 99 6.24 -16.19 -16.69
N PRO A 100 7.03 -15.11 -16.49
CA PRO A 100 8.46 -15.14 -16.75
C PRO A 100 9.25 -15.81 -15.61
N SER A 101 10.47 -16.26 -15.90
CA SER A 101 11.33 -16.92 -14.89
C SER A 101 11.76 -16.01 -13.75
N GLY A 102 11.86 -14.70 -13.96
CA GLY A 102 12.28 -13.74 -12.93
C GLY A 102 11.32 -13.58 -11.74
N ILE A 103 10.17 -14.29 -11.72
CA ILE A 103 9.30 -14.30 -10.54
C ILE A 103 9.87 -15.09 -9.37
N THR A 104 10.81 -16.00 -9.59
CA THR A 104 11.38 -16.86 -8.54
C THR A 104 12.16 -16.09 -7.48
N ASP A 105 12.64 -14.91 -7.80
CA ASP A 105 13.35 -14.04 -6.85
C ASP A 105 12.45 -13.64 -5.66
N TYR A 106 11.14 -13.51 -5.88
CA TYR A 106 10.18 -13.14 -4.84
C TYR A 106 9.94 -14.22 -3.80
N ASP A 107 10.05 -15.50 -4.17
CA ASP A 107 9.95 -16.62 -3.24
C ASP A 107 11.16 -16.63 -2.29
N ALA A 108 12.36 -16.33 -2.81
CA ALA A 108 13.59 -16.25 -2.02
C ALA A 108 13.59 -15.09 -1.02
N ASP A 109 12.92 -13.97 -1.37
CA ASP A 109 12.83 -12.77 -0.53
C ASP A 109 11.70 -12.83 0.51
N GLY A 110 10.92 -13.92 0.57
CA GLY A 110 9.79 -14.07 1.48
C GLY A 110 8.63 -13.11 1.17
N ALA A 111 8.52 -12.62 -0.05
CA ALA A 111 7.43 -11.76 -0.48
C ALA A 111 6.12 -12.56 -0.61
N SER A 112 4.96 -11.88 -0.49
CA SER A 112 3.68 -12.53 -0.79
C SER A 112 3.61 -12.92 -2.26
N THR A 113 3.32 -14.20 -2.56
CA THR A 113 3.16 -14.71 -3.93
C THR A 113 1.78 -15.31 -4.15
N ALA A 114 1.38 -15.41 -5.40
CA ALA A 114 0.16 -16.10 -5.83
C ALA A 114 0.42 -17.58 -6.16
N GLY A 115 1.66 -18.05 -6.01
CA GLY A 115 2.11 -19.40 -6.32
C GLY A 115 2.16 -19.68 -7.82
N LEU A 116 2.45 -18.66 -8.64
CA LEU A 116 2.63 -18.82 -10.07
C LEU A 116 3.96 -19.55 -10.36
N ARG A 117 3.98 -20.28 -11.45
CA ARG A 117 5.18 -20.99 -11.91
C ARG A 117 5.67 -20.42 -13.24
N PRO A 118 6.99 -20.28 -13.43
CA PRO A 118 7.55 -19.89 -14.73
C PRO A 118 7.00 -20.76 -15.87
N GLY A 119 6.61 -20.11 -16.98
CA GLY A 119 6.07 -20.78 -18.15
C GLY A 119 4.55 -20.97 -18.12
N GLU A 120 3.86 -20.85 -16.99
CA GLU A 120 2.39 -20.83 -16.96
C GLU A 120 1.86 -19.70 -17.85
N LYS A 121 0.69 -19.93 -18.44
CA LYS A 121 0.00 -18.92 -19.25
C LYS A 121 -1.36 -18.64 -18.64
N LEU A 122 -1.55 -17.41 -18.19
CA LEU A 122 -2.79 -16.92 -17.59
C LEU A 122 -3.28 -15.69 -18.34
N THR A 123 -4.58 -15.43 -18.27
CA THR A 123 -5.12 -14.17 -18.79
C THR A 123 -4.70 -13.01 -17.87
N ALA A 124 -4.62 -11.80 -18.43
CA ALA A 124 -4.36 -10.60 -17.63
C ALA A 124 -5.40 -10.44 -16.50
N LEU A 125 -6.67 -10.81 -16.73
CA LEU A 125 -7.71 -10.81 -15.72
C LEU A 125 -7.40 -11.79 -14.57
N GLN A 126 -6.97 -13.02 -14.87
CA GLN A 126 -6.56 -13.99 -13.85
C GLN A 126 -5.37 -13.49 -13.04
N LEU A 127 -4.39 -12.85 -13.71
CA LEU A 127 -3.24 -12.24 -13.04
C LEU A 127 -3.63 -11.06 -12.15
N LEU A 128 -4.66 -10.27 -12.50
CA LEU A 128 -5.19 -9.24 -11.60
C LEU A 128 -5.78 -9.84 -10.32
N TYR A 129 -6.52 -10.95 -10.41
CA TYR A 129 -6.98 -11.68 -9.22
C TYR A 129 -5.81 -12.23 -8.41
N ALA A 130 -4.83 -12.85 -9.08
CA ALA A 130 -3.61 -13.38 -8.45
C ALA A 130 -2.80 -12.28 -7.74
N MET A 131 -2.76 -11.07 -8.28
CA MET A 131 -2.07 -9.93 -7.68
C MET A 131 -2.83 -9.33 -6.50
N LEU A 132 -4.13 -9.11 -6.64
CA LEU A 132 -4.89 -8.32 -5.65
C LEU A 132 -5.35 -9.15 -4.45
N LEU A 133 -5.78 -10.42 -4.64
CA LEU A 133 -6.33 -11.22 -3.55
C LEU A 133 -5.25 -11.66 -2.55
N PRO A 134 -4.28 -12.53 -2.93
CA PRO A 134 -3.21 -12.96 -2.03
C PRO A 134 -2.06 -11.95 -1.94
N SER A 135 -2.18 -10.80 -2.61
CA SER A 135 -1.11 -9.79 -2.70
C SER A 135 0.11 -10.24 -3.52
N GLY A 136 -0.07 -11.11 -4.54
CA GLY A 136 1.00 -11.75 -5.30
C GLY A 136 1.96 -10.78 -5.99
N CYS A 137 3.24 -10.78 -5.55
CA CYS A 137 4.32 -10.01 -6.18
C CYS A 137 4.74 -10.64 -7.52
N ASP A 138 4.69 -11.96 -7.63
CA ASP A 138 4.89 -12.75 -8.86
C ASP A 138 3.91 -12.35 -9.96
N ALA A 139 2.64 -12.18 -9.61
CA ALA A 139 1.62 -11.69 -10.53
C ALA A 139 1.83 -10.22 -10.91
N ALA A 140 2.22 -9.36 -9.94
CA ALA A 140 2.55 -7.96 -10.21
C ALA A 140 3.74 -7.84 -11.18
N TYR A 141 4.80 -8.64 -10.97
CA TYR A 141 5.95 -8.70 -11.87
C TYR A 141 5.54 -9.12 -13.28
N THR A 142 4.74 -10.17 -13.39
CA THR A 142 4.25 -10.70 -14.67
C THR A 142 3.44 -9.64 -15.43
N LEU A 143 2.53 -8.94 -14.73
CA LEU A 143 1.74 -7.86 -15.33
C LEU A 143 2.61 -6.66 -15.72
N ALA A 144 3.53 -6.22 -14.85
CA ALA A 144 4.41 -5.08 -15.15
C ALA A 144 5.32 -5.37 -16.37
N THR A 145 5.82 -6.60 -16.48
CA THR A 145 6.60 -7.02 -17.65
C THR A 145 5.74 -7.06 -18.92
N ALA A 146 4.49 -7.54 -18.83
CA ALA A 146 3.63 -7.70 -19.98
C ALA A 146 3.03 -6.37 -20.51
N TYR A 147 2.82 -5.38 -19.62
CA TYR A 147 2.17 -4.11 -19.94
C TYR A 147 3.14 -2.94 -20.07
N GLY A 148 4.37 -3.09 -19.64
CA GLY A 148 5.43 -2.11 -19.91
C GLY A 148 5.84 -2.13 -21.38
N ALA A 149 6.03 -0.97 -21.99
CA ALA A 149 6.45 -0.84 -23.37
C ALA A 149 7.74 -1.65 -23.62
N GLY A 150 7.75 -2.48 -24.66
CA GLY A 150 8.88 -3.36 -24.99
C GLY A 150 9.19 -4.42 -23.90
N GLY A 151 8.25 -4.73 -23.01
CA GLY A 151 8.49 -5.65 -21.89
C GLY A 151 9.25 -5.02 -20.73
N SER A 152 9.41 -3.70 -20.73
CA SER A 152 10.20 -2.97 -19.74
C SER A 152 9.39 -2.63 -18.49
N ARG A 153 9.76 -3.19 -17.34
CA ARG A 153 9.17 -2.83 -16.04
C ARG A 153 9.42 -1.37 -15.66
N ALA A 154 10.54 -0.79 -16.07
CA ALA A 154 10.80 0.63 -15.88
C ALA A 154 9.80 1.50 -16.66
N ALA A 155 9.44 1.11 -17.89
CA ALA A 155 8.39 1.76 -18.65
C ALA A 155 7.02 1.63 -17.98
N PHE A 156 6.72 0.48 -17.36
CA PHE A 156 5.50 0.30 -16.58
C PHE A 156 5.45 1.21 -15.34
N ILE A 157 6.55 1.32 -14.61
CA ILE A 157 6.67 2.25 -13.47
C ILE A 157 6.49 3.71 -13.93
N ALA A 158 7.02 4.07 -15.09
CA ALA A 158 6.78 5.41 -15.68
C ALA A 158 5.29 5.65 -15.97
N GLN A 159 4.54 4.62 -16.42
CA GLN A 159 3.09 4.68 -16.60
C GLN A 159 2.37 4.88 -15.25
N MET A 160 2.79 4.18 -14.18
CA MET A 160 2.23 4.37 -12.83
C MET A 160 2.43 5.81 -12.34
N ASN A 161 3.62 6.38 -12.52
CA ASN A 161 3.90 7.76 -12.15
C ASN A 161 3.15 8.78 -13.03
N ALA A 162 2.93 8.47 -14.30
CA ALA A 162 2.08 9.29 -15.18
C ALA A 162 0.60 9.27 -14.70
N ALA A 163 0.10 8.10 -14.28
CA ALA A 163 -1.24 7.98 -13.70
C ALA A 163 -1.36 8.73 -12.37
N ALA A 164 -0.33 8.68 -11.50
CA ALA A 164 -0.30 9.46 -10.26
C ALA A 164 -0.45 10.96 -10.54
N ARG A 165 0.29 11.49 -11.51
CA ARG A 165 0.15 12.91 -11.94
C ARG A 165 -1.25 13.21 -12.49
N LYS A 166 -1.82 12.31 -13.31
CA LYS A 166 -3.18 12.44 -13.85
C LYS A 166 -4.25 12.54 -12.75
N PHE A 167 -4.07 11.79 -11.65
CA PHE A 167 -4.95 11.84 -10.49
C PHE A 167 -4.63 12.97 -9.51
N GLY A 168 -3.62 13.79 -9.77
CA GLY A 168 -3.21 14.87 -8.87
C GLY A 168 -2.58 14.38 -7.56
N LEU A 169 -2.00 13.18 -7.53
CA LEU A 169 -1.33 12.60 -6.38
C LEU A 169 0.08 13.21 -6.26
N THR A 170 0.16 14.43 -5.75
CA THR A 170 1.37 15.25 -5.80
C THR A 170 2.48 14.78 -4.87
N LYS A 171 2.14 13.94 -3.88
CA LYS A 171 3.07 13.37 -2.91
C LYS A 171 3.14 11.83 -3.02
N THR A 172 2.97 11.32 -4.23
CA THR A 172 3.05 9.89 -4.53
C THR A 172 4.08 9.62 -5.60
N HIS A 173 4.96 8.68 -5.33
CA HIS A 173 5.98 8.21 -6.27
C HIS A 173 6.09 6.69 -6.23
N PHE A 174 6.22 6.10 -7.41
CA PHE A 174 6.44 4.67 -7.59
C PHE A 174 7.84 4.44 -8.18
N SER A 175 8.64 3.63 -7.51
CA SER A 175 9.90 3.06 -8.02
C SER A 175 9.78 1.55 -8.22
N ASP A 176 8.68 0.97 -7.71
CA ASP A 176 8.34 -0.44 -7.81
C ASP A 176 6.83 -0.61 -8.08
N PHE A 177 6.45 -1.71 -8.74
CA PHE A 177 5.07 -2.04 -9.13
C PHE A 177 4.36 -2.93 -8.09
N SER A 178 5.07 -3.48 -7.11
CA SER A 178 4.55 -4.40 -6.10
C SER A 178 4.44 -3.79 -4.70
N GLY A 179 5.24 -2.75 -4.42
CA GLY A 179 5.41 -2.09 -3.14
C GLY A 179 6.48 -2.72 -2.27
N LEU A 180 7.32 -3.57 -2.84
CA LEU A 180 8.55 -4.04 -2.20
C LEU A 180 9.57 -2.88 -2.13
N PRO A 181 10.55 -2.95 -1.20
CA PRO A 181 11.48 -1.88 -0.94
C PRO A 181 12.62 -1.81 -1.98
N TYR A 182 12.27 -1.73 -3.26
CA TYR A 182 13.22 -1.63 -4.36
C TYR A 182 13.14 -0.27 -5.07
N PRO A 183 14.28 0.34 -5.40
CA PRO A 183 15.66 0.01 -5.01
C PRO A 183 15.98 0.35 -3.55
N GLY A 184 15.03 0.91 -2.78
CA GLY A 184 15.19 1.27 -1.37
C GLY A 184 13.86 1.37 -0.64
N ALA A 185 13.91 1.30 0.70
CA ALA A 185 12.73 1.20 1.56
C ALA A 185 11.74 2.37 1.45
N TYR A 186 12.22 3.54 1.05
CA TYR A 186 11.42 4.79 0.97
C TYR A 186 11.32 5.35 -0.46
N THR A 187 11.66 4.58 -1.48
CA THR A 187 11.65 5.05 -2.87
C THR A 187 10.27 4.93 -3.53
N THR A 188 9.42 4.02 -3.04
CA THR A 188 7.98 3.98 -3.34
C THR A 188 7.23 4.51 -2.12
N TYR A 189 6.56 5.64 -2.26
CA TYR A 189 5.86 6.31 -1.17
C TYR A 189 4.58 6.99 -1.62
N SER A 190 3.73 7.29 -0.67
CA SER A 190 2.50 8.07 -0.82
C SER A 190 2.13 8.74 0.50
N THR A 191 1.00 9.41 0.52
CA THR A 191 0.38 9.95 1.73
C THR A 191 -0.99 9.31 1.95
N ALA A 192 -1.50 9.36 3.19
CA ALA A 192 -2.84 8.85 3.46
C ALA A 192 -3.89 9.56 2.59
N ARG A 193 -3.74 10.86 2.37
CA ARG A 193 -4.61 11.66 1.50
C ARG A 193 -4.57 11.20 0.04
N ASP A 194 -3.38 11.03 -0.52
CA ASP A 194 -3.22 10.60 -1.91
C ASP A 194 -3.75 9.18 -2.11
N LEU A 195 -3.55 8.29 -1.12
CA LEU A 195 -4.08 6.91 -1.18
C LEU A 195 -5.60 6.85 -1.10
N VAL A 196 -6.24 7.70 -0.29
CA VAL A 196 -7.70 7.83 -0.28
C VAL A 196 -8.20 8.34 -1.63
N SER A 197 -7.54 9.34 -2.22
CA SER A 197 -7.88 9.84 -3.56
C SER A 197 -7.72 8.75 -4.62
N LEU A 198 -6.58 8.05 -4.65
CA LEU A 198 -6.35 6.92 -5.55
C LEU A 198 -7.42 5.84 -5.39
N GLY A 199 -7.70 5.44 -4.15
CA GLY A 199 -8.72 4.42 -3.86
C GLY A 199 -10.09 4.79 -4.39
N ARG A 200 -10.51 6.05 -4.21
CA ARG A 200 -11.79 6.56 -4.73
C ARG A 200 -11.87 6.46 -6.25
N ASP A 201 -10.83 6.89 -6.95
CA ASP A 201 -10.83 6.89 -8.41
C ASP A 201 -10.82 5.46 -8.96
N VAL A 202 -10.03 4.58 -8.37
CA VAL A 202 -9.93 3.18 -8.84
C VAL A 202 -11.17 2.36 -8.48
N MET A 203 -11.81 2.62 -7.34
CA MET A 203 -13.07 1.97 -6.95
C MET A 203 -14.26 2.34 -7.85
N ARG A 204 -14.17 3.39 -8.66
CA ARG A 204 -15.17 3.72 -9.72
C ARG A 204 -15.09 2.75 -10.90
N LEU A 205 -13.98 2.05 -11.08
CA LEU A 205 -13.85 1.04 -12.13
C LEU A 205 -14.61 -0.23 -11.70
N PRO A 206 -15.68 -0.64 -12.42
CA PRO A 206 -16.52 -1.78 -12.01
C PRO A 206 -15.72 -3.08 -11.86
N LEU A 207 -14.72 -3.28 -12.72
CA LEU A 207 -13.86 -4.46 -12.66
C LEU A 207 -12.98 -4.46 -11.40
N PHE A 208 -12.34 -3.33 -11.09
CA PHE A 208 -11.51 -3.24 -9.89
C PHE A 208 -12.35 -3.49 -8.63
N ARG A 209 -13.50 -2.84 -8.51
CA ARG A 209 -14.45 -3.05 -7.40
C ARG A 209 -14.83 -4.52 -7.27
N ARG A 210 -15.14 -5.21 -8.38
CA ARG A 210 -15.44 -6.64 -8.40
C ARG A 210 -14.28 -7.47 -7.84
N ILE A 211 -13.05 -7.22 -8.28
CA ILE A 211 -11.88 -7.96 -7.81
C ILE A 211 -11.65 -7.68 -6.32
N ALA A 212 -11.68 -6.42 -5.90
CA ALA A 212 -11.44 -6.01 -4.51
C ALA A 212 -12.44 -6.62 -3.51
N THR A 213 -13.70 -6.81 -3.92
CA THR A 213 -14.76 -7.44 -3.12
C THR A 213 -14.73 -8.97 -3.15
N THR A 214 -13.97 -9.57 -4.06
CA THR A 214 -13.91 -11.03 -4.19
C THR A 214 -13.13 -11.64 -3.02
N ARG A 215 -13.76 -12.56 -2.29
CA ARG A 215 -13.14 -13.26 -1.16
C ARG A 215 -12.24 -14.40 -1.61
N THR A 216 -12.63 -15.08 -2.67
CA THR A 216 -11.91 -16.25 -3.19
C THR A 216 -12.10 -16.34 -4.69
N TYR A 217 -11.03 -16.59 -5.42
CA TYR A 217 -11.04 -16.85 -6.85
C TYR A 217 -10.34 -18.16 -7.15
N ARG A 218 -11.02 -19.05 -7.89
CA ARG A 218 -10.52 -20.37 -8.23
C ARG A 218 -10.43 -20.52 -9.76
N ILE A 219 -9.34 -21.09 -10.23
CA ILE A 219 -9.21 -21.58 -11.60
C ILE A 219 -8.80 -23.07 -11.59
N ALA A 220 -9.40 -23.86 -12.48
CA ALA A 220 -9.02 -25.26 -12.66
C ALA A 220 -7.72 -25.37 -13.44
N ALA A 221 -7.02 -26.49 -13.30
CA ALA A 221 -5.85 -26.76 -14.13
C ALA A 221 -6.25 -26.89 -15.61
N THR A 222 -5.36 -26.44 -16.49
CA THR A 222 -5.47 -26.57 -17.94
C THR A 222 -4.11 -27.03 -18.49
N ASN A 223 -4.01 -27.19 -19.80
CA ASN A 223 -2.70 -27.46 -20.44
C ASN A 223 -1.73 -26.27 -20.35
N SER A 224 -2.21 -25.09 -19.93
CA SER A 224 -1.45 -23.84 -19.89
C SER A 224 -1.02 -23.43 -18.49
N HIS A 225 -1.70 -23.88 -17.45
CA HIS A 225 -1.42 -23.56 -16.05
C HIS A 225 -1.98 -24.61 -15.09
N GLY A 226 -1.43 -24.67 -13.88
CA GLY A 226 -1.95 -25.47 -12.77
C GLY A 226 -3.31 -24.96 -12.26
N ALA A 227 -3.89 -25.68 -11.31
CA ALA A 227 -5.04 -25.20 -10.55
C ALA A 227 -4.57 -24.17 -9.51
N HIS A 228 -5.29 -23.06 -9.40
CA HIS A 228 -5.02 -22.03 -8.39
C HIS A 228 -6.25 -21.70 -7.57
N LEU A 229 -6.03 -21.37 -6.29
CA LEU A 229 -7.03 -20.90 -5.37
C LEU A 229 -6.47 -19.69 -4.62
N TRP A 230 -6.90 -18.49 -4.99
CA TRP A 230 -6.47 -17.26 -4.36
C TRP A 230 -7.53 -16.76 -3.39
N LYS A 231 -7.13 -16.53 -2.14
CA LYS A 231 -7.96 -15.95 -1.08
C LYS A 231 -7.56 -14.49 -0.86
N ASN A 232 -8.55 -13.65 -0.66
CA ASN A 232 -8.30 -12.24 -0.33
C ASN A 232 -7.79 -12.14 1.11
N VAL A 233 -6.63 -11.51 1.26
CA VAL A 233 -5.97 -11.33 2.56
C VAL A 233 -6.45 -10.11 3.35
N ASN A 234 -7.47 -9.38 2.84
CA ASN A 234 -8.08 -8.31 3.60
C ASN A 234 -8.93 -8.86 4.76
N PRO A 235 -8.50 -8.68 6.03
CA PRO A 235 -9.16 -9.30 7.17
C PRO A 235 -10.55 -8.70 7.48
N LEU A 236 -10.90 -7.54 6.93
CA LEU A 236 -12.24 -6.95 7.11
C LEU A 236 -13.26 -7.53 6.14
N LEU A 237 -12.82 -8.10 5.03
CA LEU A 237 -13.73 -8.55 3.97
C LEU A 237 -14.51 -9.81 4.42
N GLY A 238 -15.82 -9.62 4.60
CA GLY A 238 -16.71 -10.66 5.11
C GLY A 238 -16.76 -10.76 6.65
N HIS A 239 -15.99 -9.96 7.38
CA HIS A 239 -16.01 -9.87 8.84
C HIS A 239 -16.60 -8.55 9.34
N PHE A 240 -16.34 -7.43 8.63
CA PHE A 240 -16.98 -6.17 8.96
C PHE A 240 -18.12 -5.88 7.96
N PRO A 241 -19.37 -5.66 8.43
CA PRO A 241 -20.52 -5.45 7.55
C PRO A 241 -20.34 -4.25 6.63
N GLY A 242 -20.55 -4.49 5.33
CA GLY A 242 -20.49 -3.43 4.31
C GLY A 242 -19.11 -3.16 3.72
N VAL A 243 -18.04 -3.84 4.15
CA VAL A 243 -16.71 -3.68 3.54
C VAL A 243 -16.71 -4.15 2.09
N THR A 244 -16.19 -3.27 1.21
CA THR A 244 -16.10 -3.49 -0.24
C THR A 244 -14.65 -3.61 -0.76
N GLY A 245 -13.67 -3.58 0.13
CA GLY A 245 -12.24 -3.72 -0.23
C GLY A 245 -11.36 -2.94 0.74
N ILE A 246 -10.10 -2.57 0.41
CA ILE A 246 -9.51 -2.51 -0.95
C ILE A 246 -8.21 -3.34 -0.98
N LYS A 247 -7.17 -2.90 -0.23
CA LYS A 247 -5.85 -3.55 -0.28
C LYS A 247 -5.06 -3.40 1.01
N THR A 248 -4.48 -4.49 1.46
CA THR A 248 -3.50 -4.55 2.55
C THR A 248 -2.10 -4.19 2.05
N GLY A 249 -1.23 -3.72 2.94
CA GLY A 249 0.18 -3.50 2.66
C GLY A 249 1.03 -3.81 3.88
N PHE A 250 2.19 -4.42 3.67
CA PHE A 250 3.19 -4.62 4.70
C PHE A 250 4.59 -4.64 4.08
N THR A 251 5.51 -3.94 4.70
CA THR A 251 6.97 -4.13 4.64
C THR A 251 7.54 -3.67 5.97
N ALA A 252 8.77 -4.04 6.30
CA ALA A 252 9.40 -3.59 7.54
C ALA A 252 9.42 -2.05 7.68
N ALA A 253 9.52 -1.32 6.56
CA ALA A 253 9.52 0.15 6.56
C ALA A 253 8.11 0.77 6.53
N ALA A 254 7.13 0.08 5.98
CA ALA A 254 5.75 0.57 5.89
C ALA A 254 4.93 0.25 7.15
N GLY A 255 5.30 -0.80 7.89
CA GLY A 255 4.44 -1.37 8.92
C GLY A 255 3.14 -1.94 8.34
N ASP A 256 2.16 -2.20 9.19
CA ASP A 256 0.83 -2.65 8.77
C ASP A 256 0.03 -1.50 8.17
N CYS A 257 -0.39 -1.68 6.93
CA CYS A 257 -1.17 -0.71 6.16
C CYS A 257 -2.46 -1.35 5.63
N LEU A 258 -3.53 -0.57 5.59
CA LEU A 258 -4.80 -0.98 4.98
C LEU A 258 -5.50 0.21 4.34
N LEU A 259 -5.68 0.15 3.03
CA LEU A 259 -6.63 0.98 2.30
C LEU A 259 -7.95 0.23 2.26
N PHE A 260 -9.03 0.84 2.75
CA PHE A 260 -10.31 0.19 2.95
C PHE A 260 -11.49 1.06 2.46
N ALA A 261 -12.57 0.41 2.06
CA ALA A 261 -13.84 1.05 1.75
C ALA A 261 -14.99 0.22 2.31
N ALA A 262 -16.07 0.91 2.68
CA ALA A 262 -17.26 0.26 3.19
C ALA A 262 -18.52 1.08 2.91
N THR A 263 -19.64 0.39 2.64
CA THR A 263 -20.96 0.99 2.37
C THR A 263 -21.98 0.48 3.35
N ARG A 264 -22.74 1.36 4.00
CA ARG A 264 -23.92 1.04 4.82
C ARG A 264 -25.06 2.01 4.49
N GLY A 265 -26.13 1.49 3.92
CA GLY A 265 -27.21 2.31 3.43
C GLY A 265 -26.73 3.31 2.37
N ARG A 266 -26.90 4.60 2.65
CA ARG A 266 -26.43 5.68 1.75
C ARG A 266 -25.04 6.22 2.12
N LYS A 267 -24.42 5.73 3.16
CA LYS A 267 -23.07 6.17 3.56
C LYS A 267 -22.03 5.26 2.90
N GLU A 268 -21.14 5.89 2.17
CA GLU A 268 -19.99 5.27 1.55
C GLU A 268 -18.72 5.91 2.12
N LEU A 269 -17.92 5.13 2.79
CA LEU A 269 -16.70 5.56 3.47
C LEU A 269 -15.50 4.89 2.82
N ILE A 270 -14.45 5.67 2.68
CA ILE A 270 -13.13 5.19 2.27
C ILE A 270 -12.09 5.73 3.24
N GLY A 271 -11.09 4.93 3.56
CA GLY A 271 -10.02 5.38 4.44
C GLY A 271 -8.76 4.55 4.27
N VAL A 272 -7.71 5.04 4.89
CA VAL A 272 -6.43 4.35 4.95
C VAL A 272 -5.80 4.53 6.33
N VAL A 273 -5.12 3.50 6.77
CA VAL A 273 -4.19 3.53 7.91
C VAL A 273 -2.83 3.06 7.43
N LEU A 274 -1.78 3.75 7.89
CA LEU A 274 -0.39 3.43 7.56
C LEU A 274 0.39 3.25 8.86
N ASP A 275 1.22 2.19 8.91
CA ASP A 275 2.08 1.87 10.06
C ASP A 275 1.30 1.70 11.37
N SER A 276 0.21 0.94 11.34
CA SER A 276 -0.58 0.61 12.54
C SER A 276 0.20 -0.25 13.53
N SER A 277 1.18 -1.01 13.04
CA SER A 277 2.12 -1.83 13.80
C SER A 277 3.33 -2.18 12.94
N SER A 278 4.49 -2.30 13.56
CA SER A 278 5.71 -2.85 12.95
C SER A 278 5.84 -4.36 13.10
N SER A 279 4.87 -5.02 13.76
CA SER A 279 4.91 -6.47 14.01
C SER A 279 4.63 -7.25 12.72
N VAL A 280 5.48 -8.23 12.42
CA VAL A 280 5.35 -9.12 11.24
C VAL A 280 4.10 -10.01 11.29
N ASN A 281 3.44 -10.09 12.47
CA ASN A 281 2.36 -11.04 12.72
C ASN A 281 0.96 -10.50 12.45
N GLY A 282 0.81 -9.33 11.79
CA GLY A 282 -0.56 -8.97 11.72
C GLY A 282 -1.01 -7.76 10.96
N LEU A 283 -1.65 -8.02 9.85
CA LEU A 283 -2.68 -7.16 9.28
C LEU A 283 -3.82 -6.86 10.28
N ASP A 284 -3.83 -7.50 11.45
CA ASP A 284 -4.82 -7.32 12.51
C ASP A 284 -4.77 -5.93 13.14
N ALA A 285 -3.59 -5.31 13.22
CA ALA A 285 -3.44 -3.97 13.76
C ALA A 285 -4.10 -2.93 12.83
N ALA A 286 -3.83 -3.00 11.52
CA ALA A 286 -4.46 -2.12 10.54
C ALA A 286 -5.97 -2.37 10.44
N ALA A 287 -6.41 -3.64 10.53
CA ALA A 287 -7.83 -3.98 10.56
C ALA A 287 -8.55 -3.44 11.80
N SER A 288 -7.91 -3.49 12.96
CA SER A 288 -8.45 -2.92 14.21
C SER A 288 -8.63 -1.41 14.09
N ASP A 289 -7.60 -0.71 13.60
CA ASP A 289 -7.66 0.74 13.39
C ASP A 289 -8.74 1.14 12.37
N ALA A 290 -8.80 0.42 11.24
CA ALA A 290 -9.83 0.63 10.22
C ALA A 290 -11.24 0.36 10.76
N THR A 291 -11.42 -0.69 11.58
CA THR A 291 -12.69 -1.00 12.25
C THR A 291 -13.13 0.15 13.16
N ALA A 292 -12.22 0.70 13.96
CA ALA A 292 -12.50 1.84 14.82
C ALA A 292 -12.92 3.09 14.01
N MET A 293 -12.20 3.36 12.90
CA MET A 293 -12.52 4.46 11.99
C MET A 293 -13.90 4.28 11.31
N LEU A 294 -14.21 3.07 10.83
CA LEU A 294 -15.48 2.78 10.17
C LEU A 294 -16.65 2.85 11.15
N ASN A 295 -16.53 2.27 12.35
CA ASN A 295 -17.58 2.35 13.37
C ASN A 295 -17.88 3.81 13.73
N TRP A 296 -16.85 4.61 13.95
CA TRP A 296 -16.99 6.03 14.24
C TRP A 296 -17.59 6.79 13.04
N GLY A 297 -17.12 6.56 11.82
CA GLY A 297 -17.61 7.23 10.62
C GLY A 297 -19.09 6.93 10.31
N PHE A 298 -19.51 5.68 10.51
CA PHE A 298 -20.92 5.30 10.29
C PHE A 298 -21.86 5.83 11.37
N SER A 299 -21.37 6.16 12.55
CA SER A 299 -22.18 6.76 13.64
C SER A 299 -22.45 8.25 13.47
N ARG A 300 -21.87 8.92 12.46
CA ARG A 300 -21.94 10.38 12.20
C ARG A 300 -22.90 10.79 11.10
#